data_eb859693c62b9ea592cd41ae1090bd9d
#
_entry.id   eb859693c62b9ea592cd41ae1090bd9d
#
_cell.length_a   1.000
_cell.length_b   1.000
_cell.length_c   1.000
_cell.angle_alpha   90.00
_cell.angle_beta   90.00
_cell.angle_gamma   90.00
#
_symmetry.space_group_name_H-M   'P 1'
#
loop_
_entity.id
_entity.type
_entity.pdbx_description
1 polymer ?
#
loop_
_entity_poly.entity_id
_entity_poly.type
_entity_poly.pdbx_seq_one_letter_code
_entity_poly.pdbx_strand_id
1 'polypeptide(L)'
;LKKRIKMKNQEKKDIKTITNFDGINGKFGEYGGSFVPPVLEGKLLQLYEVFEKNKNDSSFEQEFAYYLKHFVGRPSPLYYAHRLSKHIGSKIYLKREDLNHTGSHKINNTIGQILLAKRMGATEIVAETGAGQHGVATATAAALFGMKCKIFMGARDAERQKMNVSRIRLLGAELVLTNLGRGTLKDAVDAALGYYIEHPNVFYLLGSQVGPHPYPTMVGYFQSVIGREAKKQFIEREGRLPDNLLACIGGGSNAIGLFNDFLKDHEVAIHAAEGGGSGAILGETAATLSLGKPGVFQGTYSYALTDENGEVYPTQSIAAGLDYPGVSPQHALLKDAKRAEYHLITDNEAIEAFKLLSHLEGIIPAVESSHAIALAQKILKNKPEQISIINLSGRGDKDVERDLMT
;
A
#
# COMPACT_ATOMS: atom_id res chain seq x y z
N LEU A 1 42.27 10.43 0.41
CA LEU A 1 41.62 9.68 -0.68
C LEU A 1 41.47 8.20 -0.32
N LYS A 2 42.53 7.48 0.12
CA LYS A 2 42.47 6.06 0.51
C LYS A 2 41.53 5.75 1.67
N LYS A 3 41.35 6.63 2.66
CA LYS A 3 40.38 6.48 3.76
C LYS A 3 38.93 6.62 3.27
N ARG A 4 38.65 7.54 2.36
CA ARG A 4 37.32 7.72 1.75
C ARG A 4 36.91 6.53 0.84
N ILE A 5 37.89 5.96 0.13
CA ILE A 5 37.67 4.76 -0.70
C ILE A 5 37.41 3.52 0.18
N LYS A 6 38.13 3.40 1.33
CA LYS A 6 37.89 2.31 2.28
C LYS A 6 36.51 2.41 2.97
N MET A 7 36.06 3.60 3.35
CA MET A 7 34.72 3.83 3.91
C MET A 7 33.63 3.50 2.88
N LYS A 8 33.73 4.00 1.62
CA LYS A 8 32.78 3.64 0.57
C LYS A 8 32.75 2.15 0.23
N ASN A 9 33.87 1.44 0.36
CA ASN A 9 33.94 0.00 0.15
C ASN A 9 33.44 -0.81 1.36
N GLN A 10 33.51 -0.25 2.57
CA GLN A 10 32.94 -0.82 3.78
C GLN A 10 31.39 -0.68 3.76
N GLU A 11 30.89 0.52 3.44
CA GLU A 11 29.45 0.78 3.24
C GLU A 11 28.85 -0.10 2.13
N LYS A 12 29.58 -0.32 1.01
CA LYS A 12 29.16 -1.26 -0.04
C LYS A 12 29.18 -2.73 0.37
N LYS A 13 30.00 -3.11 1.37
CA LYS A 13 30.01 -4.47 1.92
C LYS A 13 28.85 -4.68 2.89
N ASP A 14 28.49 -3.65 3.68
CA ASP A 14 27.41 -3.72 4.67
C ASP A 14 26.03 -3.81 4.01
N ILE A 15 25.83 -3.17 2.84
CA ILE A 15 24.58 -3.26 2.06
C ILE A 15 24.34 -4.69 1.51
N LYS A 16 25.39 -5.48 1.25
CA LYS A 16 25.24 -6.87 0.77
C LYS A 16 24.81 -7.88 1.85
N THR A 17 24.70 -7.48 3.11
CA THR A 17 24.45 -8.38 4.25
C THR A 17 23.16 -8.01 5.02
N ILE A 18 22.28 -7.16 4.47
CA ILE A 18 20.97 -6.92 5.10
C ILE A 18 20.11 -8.17 4.89
N THR A 19 20.00 -9.00 5.93
CA THR A 19 19.17 -10.21 5.94
C THR A 19 17.85 -10.01 6.68
N ASN A 20 17.67 -8.88 7.38
CA ASN A 20 16.46 -8.55 8.11
C ASN A 20 15.78 -7.29 7.54
N PHE A 21 14.66 -7.50 6.87
CA PHE A 21 13.82 -6.46 6.28
C PHE A 21 12.57 -6.14 7.14
N ASP A 22 12.42 -6.80 8.30
CA ASP A 22 11.18 -6.74 9.10
C ASP A 22 11.10 -5.49 10.00
N GLY A 23 12.15 -4.69 10.07
CA GLY A 23 12.21 -3.52 10.94
C GLY A 23 12.38 -3.87 12.43
N ILE A 24 13.21 -3.11 13.12
CA ILE A 24 13.44 -3.24 14.57
C ILE A 24 13.14 -1.91 15.22
N ASN A 25 12.23 -1.90 16.20
CA ASN A 25 11.84 -0.68 16.92
C ASN A 25 11.48 0.49 15.97
N GLY A 26 10.73 0.19 14.90
CA GLY A 26 10.30 1.18 13.91
C GLY A 26 11.37 1.63 12.91
N LYS A 27 12.53 0.97 12.89
CA LYS A 27 13.62 1.23 11.94
C LYS A 27 13.77 0.11 10.93
N PHE A 28 13.84 0.49 9.66
CA PHE A 28 14.14 -0.36 8.51
C PHE A 28 15.47 0.11 7.93
N GLY A 29 16.59 -0.44 8.45
CA GLY A 29 17.91 0.15 8.21
C GLY A 29 17.99 1.57 8.78
N GLU A 30 18.33 2.54 7.95
CA GLU A 30 18.33 3.97 8.32
C GLU A 30 16.94 4.62 8.28
N TYR A 31 15.98 3.99 7.58
CA TYR A 31 14.63 4.53 7.36
C TYR A 31 13.69 4.27 8.53
N GLY A 32 12.54 4.96 8.55
CA GLY A 32 11.52 4.83 9.59
C GLY A 32 11.69 5.79 10.74
N GLY A 33 11.25 5.39 11.92
CA GLY A 33 11.23 6.20 13.14
C GLY A 33 9.94 7.00 13.30
N SER A 34 9.97 7.91 14.26
CA SER A 34 8.83 8.78 14.61
C SER A 34 9.33 10.20 14.76
N PHE A 35 8.98 11.06 13.82
CA PHE A 35 9.32 12.49 13.77
C PHE A 35 8.03 13.29 13.90
N VAL A 36 7.47 13.31 15.09
CA VAL A 36 6.16 13.90 15.40
C VAL A 36 6.25 14.89 16.54
N PRO A 37 5.29 15.83 16.67
CA PRO A 37 5.17 16.67 17.85
C PRO A 37 5.01 15.83 19.13
N PRO A 38 5.54 16.30 20.29
CA PRO A 38 5.48 15.55 21.56
C PRO A 38 4.09 15.08 21.97
N VAL A 39 3.04 15.81 21.60
CA VAL A 39 1.64 15.45 21.89
C VAL A 39 1.22 14.13 21.23
N LEU A 40 1.83 13.72 20.11
CA LEU A 40 1.57 12.45 19.45
C LEU A 40 2.44 11.32 19.96
N GLU A 41 3.61 11.58 20.53
CA GLU A 41 4.55 10.54 20.96
C GLU A 41 3.89 9.55 21.93
N GLY A 42 3.17 10.07 22.94
CA GLY A 42 2.46 9.22 23.92
C GLY A 42 1.38 8.34 23.29
N LYS A 43 0.61 8.87 22.32
CA LYS A 43 -0.42 8.10 21.60
C LYS A 43 0.21 7.00 20.74
N LEU A 44 1.30 7.29 20.06
CA LEU A 44 2.00 6.31 19.20
C LEU A 44 2.69 5.24 20.05
N LEU A 45 3.26 5.59 21.20
CA LEU A 45 3.82 4.61 22.13
C LEU A 45 2.74 3.67 22.67
N GLN A 46 1.60 4.20 23.12
CA GLN A 46 0.46 3.37 23.56
C GLN A 46 -0.02 2.44 22.45
N LEU A 47 -0.13 2.94 21.22
CA LEU A 47 -0.51 2.11 20.07
C LEU A 47 0.51 1.00 19.83
N TYR A 48 1.80 1.31 19.90
CA TYR A 48 2.88 0.33 19.75
C TYR A 48 2.82 -0.76 20.81
N GLU A 49 2.67 -0.40 22.10
CA GLU A 49 2.57 -1.36 23.20
C GLU A 49 1.36 -2.29 23.04
N VAL A 50 0.20 -1.72 22.66
CA VAL A 50 -1.00 -2.52 22.42
C VAL A 50 -0.81 -3.44 21.21
N PHE A 51 -0.21 -2.96 20.11
CA PHE A 51 0.08 -3.78 18.95
C PHE A 51 1.05 -4.91 19.28
N GLU A 52 2.19 -4.64 19.94
CA GLU A 52 3.18 -5.64 20.31
C GLU A 52 2.61 -6.73 21.23
N LYS A 53 1.77 -6.33 22.19
CA LYS A 53 1.09 -7.27 23.08
C LYS A 53 0.12 -8.17 22.30
N ASN A 54 -0.67 -7.60 21.39
CA ASN A 54 -1.73 -8.31 20.70
C ASN A 54 -1.26 -9.15 19.51
N LYS A 55 -0.20 -8.76 18.81
CA LYS A 55 0.31 -9.55 17.66
C LYS A 55 0.80 -10.96 18.05
N ASN A 56 1.08 -11.17 19.35
CA ASN A 56 1.51 -12.46 19.90
C ASN A 56 0.41 -13.09 20.82
N ASP A 57 -0.79 -12.50 20.85
CA ASP A 57 -1.91 -13.00 21.64
C ASP A 57 -2.81 -13.91 20.79
N SER A 58 -2.94 -15.18 21.20
CA SER A 58 -3.73 -16.17 20.45
C SER A 58 -5.21 -15.80 20.33
N SER A 59 -5.76 -15.06 21.29
CA SER A 59 -7.16 -14.61 21.24
C SER A 59 -7.32 -13.52 20.16
N PHE A 60 -6.34 -12.64 20.01
CA PHE A 60 -6.33 -11.64 18.94
C PHE A 60 -6.18 -12.30 17.56
N GLU A 61 -5.23 -13.22 17.43
CA GLU A 61 -5.01 -13.95 16.18
C GLU A 61 -6.24 -14.73 15.75
N GLN A 62 -6.93 -15.41 16.68
CA GLN A 62 -8.16 -16.13 16.41
C GLN A 62 -9.29 -15.18 15.98
N GLU A 63 -9.49 -14.06 16.70
CA GLU A 63 -10.51 -13.06 16.36
C GLU A 63 -10.21 -12.42 15.00
N PHE A 64 -8.97 -12.06 14.72
CA PHE A 64 -8.54 -11.53 13.44
C PHE A 64 -8.75 -12.55 12.30
N ALA A 65 -8.32 -13.79 12.48
CA ALA A 65 -8.51 -14.87 11.51
C ALA A 65 -10.00 -15.16 11.25
N TYR A 66 -10.85 -15.08 12.29
CA TYR A 66 -12.29 -15.22 12.16
C TYR A 66 -12.88 -14.18 11.20
N TYR A 67 -12.56 -12.88 11.41
CA TYR A 67 -13.07 -11.82 10.54
C TYR A 67 -12.46 -11.88 9.13
N LEU A 68 -11.19 -12.22 9.00
CA LEU A 68 -10.57 -12.43 7.69
C LEU A 68 -11.29 -13.53 6.90
N LYS A 69 -11.65 -14.64 7.54
CA LYS A 69 -12.32 -15.76 6.89
C LYS A 69 -13.80 -15.48 6.61
N HIS A 70 -14.55 -15.06 7.63
CA HIS A 70 -16.02 -15.04 7.58
C HIS A 70 -16.61 -13.70 7.12
N PHE A 71 -15.85 -12.61 7.22
CA PHE A 71 -16.30 -11.28 6.83
C PHE A 71 -15.56 -10.76 5.58
N VAL A 72 -14.24 -10.90 5.54
CA VAL A 72 -13.45 -10.47 4.38
C VAL A 72 -13.54 -11.45 3.21
N GLY A 73 -13.71 -12.74 3.48
CA GLY A 73 -13.83 -13.79 2.46
C GLY A 73 -12.47 -14.41 2.07
N ARG A 74 -11.50 -14.40 3.00
CA ARG A 74 -10.18 -15.01 2.78
C ARG A 74 -10.17 -16.53 2.98
N PRO A 75 -9.23 -17.27 2.36
CA PRO A 75 -8.14 -16.78 1.52
C PRO A 75 -8.62 -16.25 0.16
N SER A 76 -8.03 -15.12 -0.30
CA SER A 76 -8.30 -14.63 -1.65
C SER A 76 -7.72 -15.60 -2.68
N PRO A 77 -8.39 -15.81 -3.85
CA PRO A 77 -7.93 -16.77 -4.84
C PRO A 77 -6.57 -16.37 -5.45
N LEU A 78 -5.77 -17.39 -5.80
CA LEU A 78 -4.65 -17.27 -6.73
C LEU A 78 -5.13 -17.79 -8.10
N TYR A 79 -5.43 -16.89 -9.03
CA TYR A 79 -6.04 -17.17 -10.32
C TYR A 79 -5.01 -17.23 -11.44
N TYR A 80 -4.98 -18.31 -12.22
CA TYR A 80 -4.17 -18.39 -13.42
C TYR A 80 -4.83 -17.62 -14.55
N ALA A 81 -4.23 -16.50 -14.96
CA ALA A 81 -4.74 -15.63 -16.00
C ALA A 81 -4.32 -16.14 -17.38
N HIS A 82 -5.12 -17.09 -17.91
CA HIS A 82 -4.74 -17.87 -19.09
C HIS A 82 -4.53 -17.03 -20.37
N ARG A 83 -5.49 -16.15 -20.67
CA ARG A 83 -5.42 -15.32 -21.89
C ARG A 83 -4.38 -14.21 -21.76
N LEU A 84 -4.24 -13.62 -20.57
CA LEU A 84 -3.19 -12.66 -20.27
C LEU A 84 -1.80 -13.30 -20.39
N SER A 85 -1.63 -14.52 -19.85
CA SER A 85 -0.38 -15.29 -19.96
C SER A 85 -0.01 -15.55 -21.41
N LYS A 86 -0.98 -15.95 -22.23
CA LYS A 86 -0.78 -16.18 -23.69
C LYS A 86 -0.39 -14.86 -24.40
N HIS A 87 -1.02 -13.75 -24.02
CA HIS A 87 -0.74 -12.43 -24.61
C HIS A 87 0.66 -11.91 -24.25
N ILE A 88 1.06 -12.06 -23.00
CA ILE A 88 2.39 -11.61 -22.53
C ILE A 88 3.48 -12.60 -22.99
N GLY A 89 3.17 -13.88 -23.13
CA GLY A 89 4.14 -14.93 -23.41
C GLY A 89 4.92 -15.37 -22.17
N SER A 90 4.30 -15.30 -20.98
CA SER A 90 4.84 -15.70 -19.67
C SER A 90 3.69 -16.17 -18.79
N LYS A 91 3.90 -17.12 -17.88
CA LYS A 91 2.85 -17.67 -17.02
C LYS A 91 2.51 -16.70 -15.87
N ILE A 92 1.29 -16.18 -15.85
CA ILE A 92 0.83 -15.14 -14.92
C ILE A 92 -0.25 -15.64 -13.99
N TYR A 93 -0.04 -15.49 -12.69
CA TYR A 93 -1.05 -15.65 -11.66
C TYR A 93 -1.45 -14.32 -11.08
N LEU A 94 -2.73 -14.12 -10.82
CA LEU A 94 -3.28 -12.93 -10.14
C LEU A 94 -3.67 -13.33 -8.72
N LYS A 95 -3.07 -12.68 -7.71
CA LYS A 95 -3.55 -12.74 -6.33
C LYS A 95 -4.72 -11.77 -6.20
N ARG A 96 -5.94 -12.31 -6.07
CA ARG A 96 -7.22 -11.63 -6.27
C ARG A 96 -7.70 -10.89 -5.02
N GLU A 97 -6.95 -9.85 -4.60
CA GLU A 97 -7.34 -8.97 -3.48
C GLU A 97 -8.56 -8.07 -3.83
N ASP A 98 -8.86 -7.93 -5.10
CA ASP A 98 -10.06 -7.29 -5.63
C ASP A 98 -11.37 -8.00 -5.26
N LEU A 99 -11.31 -9.29 -4.91
CA LEU A 99 -12.45 -10.11 -4.50
C LEU A 99 -12.73 -10.04 -2.98
N ASN A 100 -11.86 -9.45 -2.20
CA ASN A 100 -12.14 -9.25 -0.78
C ASN A 100 -13.39 -8.38 -0.58
N HIS A 101 -14.09 -8.57 0.53
CA HIS A 101 -15.15 -7.64 0.94
C HIS A 101 -14.63 -6.20 0.88
N THR A 102 -15.44 -5.27 0.42
CA THR A 102 -15.11 -3.88 0.03
C THR A 102 -14.38 -3.71 -1.31
N GLY A 103 -13.78 -4.77 -1.86
CA GLY A 103 -13.20 -4.77 -3.21
C GLY A 103 -11.73 -4.39 -3.28
N SER A 104 -10.96 -4.51 -2.18
CA SER A 104 -9.51 -4.31 -2.20
C SER A 104 -8.82 -4.90 -0.98
N HIS A 105 -7.47 -4.94 -1.00
CA HIS A 105 -6.61 -5.35 0.11
C HIS A 105 -6.78 -4.49 1.39
N LYS A 106 -7.37 -3.29 1.29
CA LYS A 106 -7.46 -2.34 2.41
C LYS A 106 -8.18 -2.94 3.62
N ILE A 107 -9.18 -3.78 3.40
CA ILE A 107 -9.97 -4.39 4.48
C ILE A 107 -9.12 -5.26 5.42
N ASN A 108 -8.04 -5.88 4.96
CA ASN A 108 -7.16 -6.70 5.80
C ASN A 108 -6.60 -5.88 6.95
N ASN A 109 -6.03 -4.72 6.61
CA ASN A 109 -5.45 -3.79 7.56
C ASN A 109 -6.52 -3.14 8.45
N THR A 110 -7.67 -2.73 7.88
CA THR A 110 -8.72 -2.07 8.67
C THR A 110 -9.32 -3.00 9.72
N ILE A 111 -9.50 -4.28 9.43
CA ILE A 111 -9.95 -5.27 10.44
C ILE A 111 -8.90 -5.42 11.54
N GLY A 112 -7.62 -5.52 11.20
CA GLY A 112 -6.56 -5.59 12.22
C GLY A 112 -6.52 -4.37 13.13
N GLN A 113 -6.56 -3.17 12.55
CA GLN A 113 -6.50 -1.92 13.32
C GLN A 113 -7.78 -1.67 14.13
N ILE A 114 -8.98 -2.00 13.61
CA ILE A 114 -10.23 -1.82 14.39
C ILE A 114 -10.27 -2.73 15.62
N LEU A 115 -9.70 -3.94 15.53
CA LEU A 115 -9.57 -4.84 16.67
C LEU A 115 -8.62 -4.28 17.74
N LEU A 116 -7.52 -3.61 17.33
CA LEU A 116 -6.66 -2.89 18.27
C LEU A 116 -7.40 -1.70 18.89
N ALA A 117 -8.12 -0.91 18.09
CA ALA A 117 -8.93 0.21 18.56
C ALA A 117 -9.95 -0.25 19.64
N LYS A 118 -10.63 -1.37 19.38
CA LYS A 118 -11.53 -1.99 20.35
C LYS A 118 -10.83 -2.35 21.67
N ARG A 119 -9.62 -2.93 21.60
CA ARG A 119 -8.82 -3.28 22.78
C ARG A 119 -8.28 -2.07 23.53
N MET A 120 -8.11 -0.94 22.83
CA MET A 120 -7.75 0.35 23.43
C MET A 120 -8.97 1.11 24.01
N GLY A 121 -10.19 0.59 23.84
CA GLY A 121 -11.40 1.25 24.30
C GLY A 121 -11.81 2.47 23.48
N ALA A 122 -11.30 2.59 22.24
CA ALA A 122 -11.69 3.68 21.34
C ALA A 122 -13.18 3.58 20.96
N THR A 123 -13.86 4.72 20.94
CA THR A 123 -15.28 4.83 20.55
C THR A 123 -15.47 5.50 19.21
N GLU A 124 -14.42 6.12 18.68
CA GLU A 124 -14.42 6.82 17.41
C GLU A 124 -13.15 6.51 16.61
N ILE A 125 -13.34 6.30 15.32
CA ILE A 125 -12.30 6.05 14.35
C ILE A 125 -12.19 7.26 13.43
N VAL A 126 -10.96 7.71 13.20
CA VAL A 126 -10.66 8.70 12.17
C VAL A 126 -9.71 8.08 11.13
N ALA A 127 -9.93 8.40 9.86
CA ALA A 127 -9.04 8.00 8.78
C ALA A 127 -9.06 9.03 7.65
N GLU A 128 -8.04 8.98 6.81
CA GLU A 128 -7.95 9.69 5.54
C GLU A 128 -8.21 8.73 4.36
N THR A 129 -8.53 9.30 3.20
CA THR A 129 -8.63 8.52 1.97
C THR A 129 -8.42 9.38 0.73
N GLY A 130 -7.73 8.84 -0.30
CA GLY A 130 -7.63 9.44 -1.64
C GLY A 130 -8.64 8.80 -2.59
N ALA A 131 -8.35 7.61 -3.13
CA ALA A 131 -9.27 6.87 -4.02
C ALA A 131 -10.58 6.41 -3.35
N GLY A 132 -10.76 6.66 -2.04
CA GLY A 132 -11.95 6.27 -1.29
C GLY A 132 -11.94 4.82 -0.79
N GLN A 133 -11.08 3.95 -1.28
CA GLN A 133 -11.08 2.53 -0.91
C GLN A 133 -10.73 2.30 0.57
N HIS A 134 -9.76 3.05 1.10
CA HIS A 134 -9.45 2.99 2.53
C HIS A 134 -10.62 3.53 3.38
N GLY A 135 -11.22 4.66 2.96
CA GLY A 135 -12.40 5.22 3.62
C GLY A 135 -13.57 4.25 3.66
N VAL A 136 -13.87 3.57 2.55
CA VAL A 136 -14.91 2.53 2.49
C VAL A 136 -14.57 1.37 3.43
N ALA A 137 -13.33 0.87 3.42
CA ALA A 137 -12.93 -0.24 4.28
C ALA A 137 -12.99 0.14 5.77
N THR A 138 -12.58 1.38 6.11
CA THR A 138 -12.65 1.89 7.49
C THR A 138 -14.09 2.09 7.95
N ALA A 139 -14.94 2.73 7.13
CA ALA A 139 -16.36 2.89 7.42
C ALA A 139 -17.07 1.54 7.58
N THR A 140 -16.72 0.54 6.75
CA THR A 140 -17.24 -0.83 6.85
C THR A 140 -16.84 -1.48 8.16
N ALA A 141 -15.57 -1.40 8.56
CA ALA A 141 -15.10 -1.96 9.82
C ALA A 141 -15.71 -1.22 11.02
N ALA A 142 -15.78 0.10 10.98
CA ALA A 142 -16.42 0.89 12.05
C ALA A 142 -17.91 0.54 12.23
N ALA A 143 -18.66 0.40 11.12
CA ALA A 143 -20.06 -0.06 11.17
C ALA A 143 -20.19 -1.45 11.77
N LEU A 144 -19.31 -2.40 11.37
CA LEU A 144 -19.31 -3.77 11.92
C LEU A 144 -19.11 -3.80 13.43
N PHE A 145 -18.28 -2.90 13.98
CA PHE A 145 -17.96 -2.86 15.41
C PHE A 145 -18.76 -1.80 16.20
N GLY A 146 -19.70 -1.11 15.56
CA GLY A 146 -20.56 -0.10 16.20
C GLY A 146 -19.81 1.14 16.68
N MET A 147 -18.70 1.51 16.02
CA MET A 147 -17.88 2.67 16.35
C MET A 147 -18.25 3.87 15.48
N LYS A 148 -18.18 5.07 16.04
CA LYS A 148 -18.28 6.31 15.24
C LYS A 148 -17.13 6.35 14.26
N CYS A 149 -17.37 6.91 13.07
CA CYS A 149 -16.35 6.96 12.02
C CYS A 149 -16.38 8.32 11.33
N LYS A 150 -15.20 8.95 11.23
CA LYS A 150 -14.98 10.19 10.51
C LYS A 150 -13.90 9.99 9.46
N ILE A 151 -14.23 10.26 8.20
CA ILE A 151 -13.32 10.08 7.06
C ILE A 151 -12.99 11.43 6.46
N PHE A 152 -11.70 11.75 6.39
CA PHE A 152 -11.18 12.92 5.68
C PHE A 152 -10.84 12.56 4.24
N MET A 153 -11.27 13.39 3.30
CA MET A 153 -11.01 13.19 1.87
C MET A 153 -10.80 14.53 1.19
N GLY A 154 -9.83 14.60 0.28
CA GLY A 154 -9.63 15.79 -0.53
C GLY A 154 -10.84 16.04 -1.43
N ALA A 155 -11.28 17.30 -1.57
CA ALA A 155 -12.46 17.64 -2.37
C ALA A 155 -12.28 17.24 -3.84
N ARG A 156 -11.09 17.42 -4.40
CA ARG A 156 -10.74 17.00 -5.76
C ARG A 156 -10.85 15.49 -5.94
N ASP A 157 -10.38 14.72 -4.96
CA ASP A 157 -10.45 13.25 -5.00
C ASP A 157 -11.89 12.77 -4.84
N ALA A 158 -12.70 13.44 -4.00
CA ALA A 158 -14.12 13.11 -3.81
C ALA A 158 -14.94 13.28 -5.11
N GLU A 159 -14.66 14.31 -5.90
CA GLU A 159 -15.31 14.51 -7.21
C GLU A 159 -14.98 13.38 -8.20
N ARG A 160 -13.75 12.86 -8.15
CA ARG A 160 -13.28 11.75 -9.01
C ARG A 160 -13.82 10.39 -8.57
N GLN A 161 -14.22 10.24 -7.29
CA GLN A 161 -14.52 8.97 -6.64
C GLN A 161 -15.93 8.94 -6.01
N LYS A 162 -16.94 9.47 -6.72
CA LYS A 162 -18.33 9.65 -6.24
C LYS A 162 -18.94 8.35 -5.70
N MET A 163 -18.67 7.20 -6.33
CA MET A 163 -19.17 5.92 -5.86
C MET A 163 -18.69 5.61 -4.45
N ASN A 164 -17.40 5.79 -4.18
CA ASN A 164 -16.85 5.53 -2.84
C ASN A 164 -17.33 6.56 -1.82
N VAL A 165 -17.52 7.81 -2.20
CA VAL A 165 -18.16 8.85 -1.37
C VAL A 165 -19.57 8.38 -0.93
N SER A 166 -20.38 7.90 -1.86
CA SER A 166 -21.72 7.38 -1.57
C SER A 166 -21.67 6.16 -0.64
N ARG A 167 -20.73 5.24 -0.86
CA ARG A 167 -20.54 4.04 -0.01
C ARG A 167 -20.14 4.43 1.42
N ILE A 168 -19.20 5.35 1.60
CA ILE A 168 -18.76 5.85 2.91
C ILE A 168 -19.95 6.41 3.71
N ARG A 169 -20.76 7.26 3.07
CA ARG A 169 -21.95 7.85 3.71
C ARG A 169 -23.01 6.81 4.03
N LEU A 170 -23.26 5.86 3.12
CA LEU A 170 -24.23 4.77 3.34
C LEU A 170 -23.84 3.88 4.51
N LEU A 171 -22.55 3.70 4.75
CA LEU A 171 -22.00 2.95 5.90
C LEU A 171 -22.08 3.73 7.23
N GLY A 172 -22.65 4.93 7.23
CA GLY A 172 -22.85 5.76 8.42
C GLY A 172 -21.64 6.58 8.87
N ALA A 173 -20.57 6.63 8.07
CA ALA A 173 -19.43 7.46 8.40
C ALA A 173 -19.68 8.94 8.02
N GLU A 174 -19.22 9.85 8.86
CA GLU A 174 -19.11 11.26 8.56
C GLU A 174 -17.98 11.48 7.56
N LEU A 175 -18.29 12.07 6.39
CA LEU A 175 -17.28 12.41 5.38
C LEU A 175 -16.98 13.92 5.45
N VAL A 176 -15.74 14.25 5.80
CA VAL A 176 -15.22 15.62 5.84
C VAL A 176 -14.38 15.87 4.59
N LEU A 177 -14.84 16.77 3.75
CA LEU A 177 -14.10 17.20 2.56
C LEU A 177 -13.13 18.32 2.94
N THR A 178 -11.84 18.15 2.60
CA THR A 178 -10.84 19.20 2.78
C THR A 178 -10.53 19.90 1.47
N ASN A 179 -10.54 21.24 1.51
CA ASN A 179 -10.09 22.12 0.43
C ASN A 179 -8.68 22.69 0.71
N LEU A 180 -7.98 22.20 1.73
CA LEU A 180 -6.61 22.58 2.01
C LEU A 180 -5.71 22.18 0.83
N GLY A 181 -4.68 22.96 0.56
CA GLY A 181 -3.72 22.68 -0.49
C GLY A 181 -4.37 22.48 -1.85
N ARG A 182 -4.21 21.28 -2.43
CA ARG A 182 -4.77 20.90 -3.73
C ARG A 182 -6.03 20.03 -3.63
N GLY A 183 -6.51 19.77 -2.43
CA GLY A 183 -7.67 18.91 -2.16
C GLY A 183 -7.41 17.44 -2.52
N THR A 184 -6.23 16.92 -2.20
CA THR A 184 -5.78 15.56 -2.51
C THR A 184 -5.54 14.73 -1.24
N LEU A 185 -5.08 13.49 -1.41
CA LEU A 185 -4.76 12.57 -0.32
C LEU A 185 -3.78 13.19 0.72
N LYS A 186 -2.73 13.90 0.28
CA LYS A 186 -1.78 14.54 1.19
C LYS A 186 -2.50 15.49 2.14
N ASP A 187 -3.42 16.30 1.63
CA ASP A 187 -4.18 17.29 2.41
C ASP A 187 -5.19 16.61 3.35
N ALA A 188 -5.75 15.48 2.94
CA ALA A 188 -6.62 14.65 3.78
C ALA A 188 -5.85 14.03 4.96
N VAL A 189 -4.61 13.59 4.75
CA VAL A 189 -3.72 13.08 5.80
C VAL A 189 -3.45 14.17 6.84
N ASP A 190 -3.08 15.38 6.39
CA ASP A 190 -2.79 16.49 7.29
C ASP A 190 -4.01 16.88 8.13
N ALA A 191 -5.20 16.92 7.52
CA ALA A 191 -6.46 17.19 8.23
C ALA A 191 -6.83 16.11 9.26
N ALA A 192 -6.67 14.83 8.90
CA ALA A 192 -6.95 13.70 9.78
C ALA A 192 -5.97 13.66 10.97
N LEU A 193 -4.69 13.94 10.75
CA LEU A 193 -3.68 14.05 11.80
C LEU A 193 -3.98 15.22 12.74
N GLY A 194 -4.36 16.39 12.21
CA GLY A 194 -4.78 17.53 13.01
C GLY A 194 -5.94 17.16 13.94
N TYR A 195 -6.98 16.53 13.41
CA TYR A 195 -8.12 16.04 14.19
C TYR A 195 -7.69 15.03 15.27
N TYR A 196 -6.82 14.09 14.94
CA TYR A 196 -6.30 13.10 15.87
C TYR A 196 -5.50 13.72 17.02
N ILE A 197 -4.75 14.79 16.75
CA ILE A 197 -4.01 15.55 17.78
C ILE A 197 -4.98 16.18 18.79
N GLU A 198 -6.05 16.80 18.30
CA GLU A 198 -7.00 17.56 19.11
C GLU A 198 -7.97 16.67 19.92
N HIS A 199 -8.14 15.40 19.53
CA HIS A 199 -9.13 14.51 20.11
C HIS A 199 -8.46 13.28 20.76
N PRO A 200 -8.31 13.25 22.10
CA PRO A 200 -7.54 12.22 22.81
C PRO A 200 -8.11 10.79 22.69
N ASN A 201 -9.44 10.66 22.58
CA ASN A 201 -10.15 9.37 22.63
C ASN A 201 -10.44 8.78 21.24
N VAL A 202 -9.88 9.35 20.19
CA VAL A 202 -10.04 8.89 18.82
C VAL A 202 -8.90 7.95 18.46
N PHE A 203 -9.19 6.90 17.68
CA PHE A 203 -8.18 6.04 17.09
C PHE A 203 -7.96 6.45 15.62
N TYR A 204 -6.73 6.78 15.27
CA TYR A 204 -6.35 7.07 13.89
C TYR A 204 -6.01 5.77 13.16
N LEU A 205 -6.87 5.38 12.21
CA LEU A 205 -6.75 4.16 11.44
C LEU A 205 -6.10 4.47 10.09
N LEU A 206 -4.78 4.25 10.01
CA LEU A 206 -3.97 4.63 8.85
C LEU A 206 -4.02 3.58 7.74
N GLY A 207 -4.24 4.04 6.51
CA GLY A 207 -4.58 3.19 5.36
C GLY A 207 -3.42 2.62 4.58
N SER A 208 -2.18 3.04 4.86
CA SER A 208 -1.00 2.60 4.12
C SER A 208 0.20 2.35 5.03
N GLN A 209 1.28 1.80 4.46
CA GLN A 209 2.52 1.52 5.20
C GLN A 209 3.43 2.77 5.24
N VAL A 210 2.86 3.91 5.61
CA VAL A 210 3.53 5.21 5.71
C VAL A 210 3.35 5.79 7.11
N GLY A 211 3.87 7.00 7.34
CA GLY A 211 3.72 7.70 8.61
C GLY A 211 4.70 7.22 9.70
N PRO A 212 4.57 7.75 10.92
CA PRO A 212 5.48 7.47 12.02
C PRO A 212 5.32 6.03 12.53
N HIS A 213 6.38 5.51 13.18
CA HIS A 213 6.25 4.28 13.95
C HIS A 213 5.12 4.40 14.99
N PRO A 214 4.23 3.37 15.17
CA PRO A 214 4.35 1.98 14.69
C PRO A 214 3.63 1.68 13.35
N TYR A 215 3.03 2.64 12.68
CA TYR A 215 2.18 2.38 11.52
C TYR A 215 2.84 1.53 10.42
N PRO A 216 4.08 1.80 9.97
CA PRO A 216 4.68 0.98 8.92
C PRO A 216 4.79 -0.49 9.29
N THR A 217 5.20 -0.79 10.52
CA THR A 217 5.32 -2.17 11.03
C THR A 217 3.96 -2.83 11.17
N MET A 218 2.99 -2.13 11.76
CA MET A 218 1.64 -2.63 12.04
C MET A 218 0.87 -2.91 10.75
N VAL A 219 0.89 -1.98 9.79
CA VAL A 219 0.23 -2.15 8.49
C VAL A 219 0.87 -3.28 7.70
N GLY A 220 2.21 -3.37 7.69
CA GLY A 220 2.94 -4.47 7.06
C GLY A 220 2.54 -5.82 7.65
N TYR A 221 2.40 -5.92 8.96
CA TYR A 221 1.94 -7.14 9.65
C TYR A 221 0.55 -7.58 9.21
N PHE A 222 -0.44 -6.67 9.23
CA PHE A 222 -1.81 -7.03 8.84
C PHE A 222 -1.95 -7.34 7.35
N GLN A 223 -1.15 -6.73 6.49
CA GLN A 223 -1.17 -7.01 5.05
C GLN A 223 -0.40 -8.27 4.67
N SER A 224 0.51 -8.78 5.50
CA SER A 224 1.34 -9.95 5.17
C SER A 224 0.52 -11.23 4.94
N VAL A 225 -0.75 -11.26 5.32
CA VAL A 225 -1.68 -12.35 4.97
C VAL A 225 -1.72 -12.60 3.45
N ILE A 226 -1.51 -11.57 2.62
CA ILE A 226 -1.49 -11.69 1.16
C ILE A 226 -0.36 -12.61 0.71
N GLY A 227 0.87 -12.34 1.17
CA GLY A 227 2.07 -13.12 0.82
C GLY A 227 2.03 -14.53 1.37
N ARG A 228 1.62 -14.71 2.65
CA ARG A 228 1.47 -16.03 3.26
C ARG A 228 0.54 -16.94 2.46
N GLU A 229 -0.63 -16.43 2.08
CA GLU A 229 -1.56 -17.19 1.26
C GLU A 229 -1.04 -17.43 -0.15
N ALA A 230 -0.48 -16.40 -0.80
CA ALA A 230 0.04 -16.49 -2.17
C ALA A 230 1.15 -17.54 -2.26
N LYS A 231 2.08 -17.53 -1.31
CA LYS A 231 3.20 -18.50 -1.25
C LYS A 231 2.69 -19.92 -1.10
N LYS A 232 1.78 -20.15 -0.14
CA LYS A 232 1.17 -21.46 0.08
C LYS A 232 0.42 -21.95 -1.14
N GLN A 233 -0.51 -21.15 -1.67
CA GLN A 233 -1.31 -21.49 -2.84
C GLN A 233 -0.47 -21.75 -4.09
N PHE A 234 0.62 -21.02 -4.26
CA PHE A 234 1.51 -21.17 -5.41
C PHE A 234 2.33 -22.45 -5.32
N ILE A 235 2.91 -22.75 -4.15
CA ILE A 235 3.67 -23.99 -3.93
C ILE A 235 2.76 -25.22 -4.07
N GLU A 236 1.53 -25.15 -3.53
CA GLU A 236 0.55 -26.24 -3.70
C GLU A 236 0.21 -26.50 -5.17
N ARG A 237 0.26 -25.48 -6.03
CA ARG A 237 -0.11 -25.57 -7.44
C ARG A 237 1.07 -25.89 -8.37
N GLU A 238 2.22 -25.26 -8.15
CA GLU A 238 3.37 -25.32 -9.06
C GLU A 238 4.53 -26.18 -8.52
N GLY A 239 4.50 -26.59 -7.24
CA GLY A 239 5.56 -27.34 -6.58
C GLY A 239 6.87 -26.57 -6.36
N ARG A 240 6.88 -25.27 -6.63
CA ARG A 240 8.07 -24.39 -6.51
C ARG A 240 7.68 -22.97 -6.14
N LEU A 241 8.67 -22.09 -5.94
CA LEU A 241 8.46 -20.65 -5.81
C LEU A 241 8.27 -19.97 -7.19
N PRO A 242 7.59 -18.81 -7.24
CA PRO A 242 7.49 -18.00 -8.46
C PRO A 242 8.86 -17.41 -8.81
N ASP A 243 9.06 -17.10 -10.10
CA ASP A 243 10.26 -16.38 -10.53
C ASP A 243 10.15 -14.87 -10.23
N ASN A 244 8.94 -14.30 -10.32
CA ASN A 244 8.74 -12.87 -10.08
C ASN A 244 7.47 -12.60 -9.26
N LEU A 245 7.53 -11.54 -8.45
CA LEU A 245 6.39 -10.90 -7.79
C LEU A 245 6.24 -9.49 -8.33
N LEU A 246 5.01 -9.09 -8.66
CA LEU A 246 4.68 -7.76 -9.13
C LEU A 246 3.54 -7.16 -8.33
N ALA A 247 3.66 -5.88 -7.98
CA ALA A 247 2.57 -5.11 -7.35
C ALA A 247 2.67 -3.64 -7.77
N CYS A 248 1.55 -2.91 -7.72
CA CYS A 248 1.61 -1.45 -7.79
C CYS A 248 2.03 -0.87 -6.44
N ILE A 249 2.61 0.34 -6.44
CA ILE A 249 3.06 1.00 -5.21
C ILE A 249 2.73 2.49 -5.21
N GLY A 250 1.94 2.93 -4.21
CA GLY A 250 1.90 4.29 -3.73
C GLY A 250 2.60 4.33 -2.38
N GLY A 251 1.87 4.38 -1.24
CA GLY A 251 2.48 4.24 0.08
C GLY A 251 3.07 2.85 0.39
N GLY A 252 2.72 1.80 -0.35
CA GLY A 252 3.39 0.50 -0.33
C GLY A 252 2.67 -0.66 0.33
N SER A 253 1.47 -0.47 0.93
CA SER A 253 0.84 -1.50 1.76
C SER A 253 0.46 -2.79 1.01
N ASN A 254 -0.06 -2.70 -0.22
CA ASN A 254 -0.40 -3.89 -1.00
C ASN A 254 0.85 -4.64 -1.47
N ALA A 255 1.87 -3.90 -1.89
CA ALA A 255 3.13 -4.44 -2.38
C ALA A 255 3.85 -5.20 -1.27
N ILE A 256 4.05 -4.57 -0.10
CA ILE A 256 4.70 -5.25 1.03
C ILE A 256 3.87 -6.42 1.55
N GLY A 257 2.55 -6.32 1.48
CA GLY A 257 1.65 -7.42 1.83
C GLY A 257 1.93 -8.69 1.04
N LEU A 258 2.22 -8.57 -0.27
CA LEU A 258 2.66 -9.69 -1.09
C LEU A 258 4.12 -10.05 -0.84
N PHE A 259 5.02 -9.06 -0.72
CA PHE A 259 6.46 -9.27 -0.76
C PHE A 259 7.04 -9.86 0.53
N ASN A 260 6.49 -9.53 1.70
CA ASN A 260 7.05 -9.86 3.01
C ASN A 260 7.42 -11.33 3.16
N ASP A 261 6.55 -12.25 2.77
CA ASP A 261 6.79 -13.68 2.93
C ASP A 261 7.81 -14.26 1.94
N PHE A 262 8.26 -13.46 0.97
CA PHE A 262 9.25 -13.83 -0.03
C PHE A 262 10.57 -13.06 0.10
N LEU A 263 10.72 -12.17 1.07
CA LEU A 263 11.93 -11.34 1.19
C LEU A 263 13.20 -12.16 1.41
N LYS A 264 13.07 -13.34 2.04
CA LYS A 264 14.17 -14.28 2.29
C LYS A 264 14.45 -15.24 1.12
N ASP A 265 13.54 -15.32 0.15
CA ASP A 265 13.69 -16.17 -1.03
C ASP A 265 14.42 -15.36 -2.11
N HIS A 266 15.74 -15.34 -2.07
CA HIS A 266 16.56 -14.46 -2.92
C HIS A 266 16.47 -14.80 -4.42
N GLU A 267 16.04 -16.00 -4.76
CA GLU A 267 15.76 -16.45 -6.12
C GLU A 267 14.49 -15.82 -6.71
N VAL A 268 13.60 -15.30 -5.90
CA VAL A 268 12.36 -14.62 -6.33
C VAL A 268 12.66 -13.15 -6.60
N ALA A 269 12.54 -12.72 -7.83
CA ALA A 269 12.67 -11.29 -8.20
C ALA A 269 11.42 -10.51 -7.76
N ILE A 270 11.62 -9.29 -7.25
CA ILE A 270 10.54 -8.44 -6.74
C ILE A 270 10.51 -7.13 -7.52
N HIS A 271 9.35 -6.80 -8.09
CA HIS A 271 9.16 -5.62 -8.92
C HIS A 271 7.91 -4.84 -8.48
N ALA A 272 8.06 -3.53 -8.33
CA ALA A 272 6.95 -2.64 -8.00
C ALA A 272 6.74 -1.57 -9.06
N ALA A 273 5.48 -1.33 -9.43
CA ALA A 273 5.06 -0.33 -10.40
C ALA A 273 4.61 0.95 -9.70
N GLU A 274 5.33 2.05 -9.90
CA GLU A 274 5.01 3.38 -9.37
C GLU A 274 4.09 4.15 -10.32
N GLY A 275 3.26 5.05 -9.79
CA GLY A 275 2.43 5.96 -10.57
C GLY A 275 3.28 7.02 -11.26
N GLY A 276 3.55 6.83 -12.54
CA GLY A 276 4.44 7.68 -13.33
C GLY A 276 3.79 8.95 -13.90
N GLY A 277 2.46 9.12 -13.76
CA GLY A 277 1.78 10.30 -14.31
C GLY A 277 2.03 10.47 -15.81
N SER A 278 2.48 11.65 -16.21
CA SER A 278 2.88 11.93 -17.60
C SER A 278 4.29 11.43 -17.96
N GLY A 279 5.11 11.03 -16.97
CA GLY A 279 6.48 10.54 -17.17
C GLY A 279 7.42 10.88 -16.01
N ALA A 280 8.74 10.82 -16.29
CA ALA A 280 9.80 11.07 -15.30
C ALA A 280 10.05 12.59 -15.10
N ILE A 281 9.00 13.35 -14.81
CA ILE A 281 9.04 14.80 -14.61
C ILE A 281 8.57 15.13 -13.20
N LEU A 282 9.41 15.76 -12.38
CA LEU A 282 9.02 16.22 -11.03
C LEU A 282 7.86 17.23 -11.14
N GLY A 283 6.83 17.04 -10.33
CA GLY A 283 5.59 17.81 -10.39
C GLY A 283 4.48 17.18 -11.26
N GLU A 284 4.83 16.20 -12.11
CA GLU A 284 3.91 15.50 -13.04
C GLU A 284 3.92 13.98 -12.85
N THR A 285 4.44 13.51 -11.74
CA THR A 285 4.60 12.09 -11.39
C THR A 285 4.39 11.84 -9.91
N ALA A 286 4.10 10.61 -9.52
CA ALA A 286 4.10 10.12 -8.14
C ALA A 286 5.13 8.98 -7.93
N ALA A 287 6.13 8.85 -8.81
CA ALA A 287 7.17 7.82 -8.77
C ALA A 287 8.24 8.16 -7.70
N THR A 288 7.87 8.00 -6.44
CA THR A 288 8.65 8.44 -5.27
C THR A 288 9.99 7.73 -5.13
N LEU A 289 10.04 6.42 -5.37
CA LEU A 289 11.31 5.67 -5.28
C LEU A 289 12.19 5.87 -6.51
N SER A 290 11.61 6.10 -7.69
CA SER A 290 12.38 6.36 -8.90
C SER A 290 13.02 7.75 -8.92
N LEU A 291 12.33 8.80 -8.43
CA LEU A 291 12.73 10.20 -8.61
C LEU A 291 12.91 10.97 -7.32
N GLY A 292 12.38 10.49 -6.20
CA GLY A 292 12.49 11.14 -4.90
C GLY A 292 13.84 10.94 -4.22
N LYS A 293 13.99 11.56 -3.07
CA LYS A 293 15.18 11.47 -2.22
C LYS A 293 14.81 11.21 -0.77
N PRO A 294 15.75 10.66 0.06
CA PRO A 294 15.51 10.47 1.47
C PRO A 294 15.26 11.79 2.20
N GLY A 295 14.27 11.80 3.07
CA GLY A 295 13.91 12.96 3.91
C GLY A 295 12.81 12.61 4.92
N VAL A 296 12.55 13.50 5.85
CA VAL A 296 11.42 13.35 6.78
C VAL A 296 10.16 13.89 6.11
N PHE A 297 9.15 13.03 6.02
CA PHE A 297 7.85 13.39 5.48
C PHE A 297 6.73 12.72 6.29
N GLN A 298 5.74 13.51 6.71
CA GLN A 298 4.59 13.07 7.52
C GLN A 298 4.98 12.11 8.66
N GLY A 299 6.01 12.48 9.41
CA GLY A 299 6.41 11.82 10.66
C GLY A 299 7.33 10.62 10.50
N THR A 300 7.81 10.29 9.30
CA THR A 300 8.77 9.20 9.06
C THR A 300 9.93 9.65 8.18
N TYR A 301 11.11 9.03 8.35
CA TYR A 301 12.23 9.19 7.43
C TYR A 301 12.14 8.12 6.34
N SER A 302 11.96 8.55 5.09
CA SER A 302 11.82 7.67 3.94
C SER A 302 12.12 8.45 2.65
N TYR A 303 11.93 7.83 1.47
CA TYR A 303 11.93 8.57 0.21
C TYR A 303 10.68 9.43 0.09
N ALA A 304 10.84 10.66 -0.38
CA ALA A 304 9.77 11.59 -0.71
C ALA A 304 10.11 12.42 -1.96
N LEU A 305 9.08 12.87 -2.68
CA LEU A 305 9.22 13.80 -3.80
C LEU A 305 9.30 15.23 -3.23
N THR A 306 10.52 15.67 -2.90
CA THR A 306 10.78 17.00 -2.33
C THR A 306 11.89 17.72 -3.09
N ASP A 307 11.83 19.05 -3.09
CA ASP A 307 12.88 19.92 -3.60
C ASP A 307 14.12 19.98 -2.67
N GLU A 308 15.09 20.84 -2.98
CA GLU A 308 16.31 21.00 -2.17
C GLU A 308 16.05 21.60 -0.77
N ASN A 309 14.95 22.31 -0.61
CA ASN A 309 14.53 22.94 0.65
C ASN A 309 13.65 21.99 1.49
N GLY A 310 13.29 20.81 0.97
CA GLY A 310 12.38 19.86 1.61
C GLY A 310 10.90 20.12 1.32
N GLU A 311 10.58 21.08 0.46
CA GLU A 311 9.21 21.34 0.01
C GLU A 311 8.73 20.24 -0.93
N VAL A 312 7.48 19.80 -0.72
CA VAL A 312 6.89 18.68 -1.45
C VAL A 312 6.50 19.10 -2.86
N TYR A 313 7.00 18.41 -3.87
CA TYR A 313 6.53 18.59 -5.23
C TYR A 313 5.06 18.20 -5.35
N PRO A 314 4.27 18.87 -6.19
CA PRO A 314 2.99 18.35 -6.64
C PRO A 314 3.17 16.94 -7.20
N THR A 315 2.20 16.07 -6.93
CA THR A 315 2.16 14.76 -7.56
C THR A 315 1.03 14.67 -8.58
N GLN A 316 1.20 13.77 -9.52
CA GLN A 316 0.19 13.46 -10.52
C GLN A 316 0.18 11.96 -10.82
N SER A 317 -0.99 11.37 -10.72
CA SER A 317 -1.30 10.05 -11.24
C SER A 317 -2.79 9.96 -11.56
N ILE A 318 -3.15 9.26 -12.62
CA ILE A 318 -4.53 8.91 -12.92
C ILE A 318 -5.14 8.04 -11.82
N ALA A 319 -4.31 7.26 -11.14
CA ALA A 319 -4.68 6.42 -10.01
C ALA A 319 -4.57 7.21 -8.71
N ALA A 320 -5.69 7.70 -8.17
CA ALA A 320 -5.72 8.50 -6.95
C ALA A 320 -5.09 7.79 -5.74
N GLY A 321 -5.11 6.45 -5.70
CA GLY A 321 -4.46 5.66 -4.65
C GLY A 321 -2.93 5.57 -4.77
N LEU A 322 -2.34 5.98 -5.91
CA LEU A 322 -0.90 6.10 -6.12
C LEU A 322 -0.42 7.56 -6.11
N ASP A 323 -1.34 8.53 -6.17
CA ASP A 323 -1.04 9.97 -6.23
C ASP A 323 -0.63 10.50 -4.85
N TYR A 324 0.59 10.17 -4.43
CA TYR A 324 1.11 10.47 -3.11
C TYR A 324 2.64 10.64 -3.15
N PRO A 325 3.20 11.70 -2.53
CA PRO A 325 4.61 12.04 -2.68
C PRO A 325 5.57 11.31 -1.73
N GLY A 326 5.09 10.34 -0.96
CA GLY A 326 5.88 9.58 0.01
C GLY A 326 5.72 8.07 -0.15
N VAL A 327 6.59 7.31 0.52
CA VAL A 327 6.56 5.85 0.46
C VAL A 327 6.98 5.24 1.80
N SER A 328 6.63 3.98 1.99
CA SER A 328 7.04 3.17 3.15
C SER A 328 8.55 3.15 3.38
N PRO A 329 9.01 3.30 4.64
CA PRO A 329 10.41 3.15 4.97
C PRO A 329 10.97 1.74 4.71
N GLN A 330 10.13 0.71 4.73
CA GLN A 330 10.52 -0.65 4.37
C GLN A 330 10.83 -0.75 2.88
N HIS A 331 10.03 -0.14 2.01
CA HIS A 331 10.31 -0.08 0.57
C HIS A 331 11.57 0.74 0.26
N ALA A 332 11.84 1.80 1.03
CA ALA A 332 13.10 2.55 0.93
C ALA A 332 14.31 1.64 1.19
N LEU A 333 14.27 0.85 2.27
CA LEU A 333 15.29 -0.17 2.54
C LEU A 333 15.41 -1.20 1.41
N LEU A 334 14.30 -1.74 0.92
CA LEU A 334 14.30 -2.76 -0.15
C LEU A 334 14.93 -2.24 -1.45
N LYS A 335 14.70 -0.96 -1.78
CA LYS A 335 15.35 -0.30 -2.91
C LYS A 335 16.86 -0.21 -2.73
N ASP A 336 17.33 0.33 -1.61
CA ASP A 336 18.75 0.56 -1.37
C ASP A 336 19.53 -0.74 -1.22
N ALA A 337 18.90 -1.75 -0.60
CA ALA A 337 19.43 -3.12 -0.54
C ALA A 337 19.37 -3.86 -1.89
N LYS A 338 18.77 -3.26 -2.93
CA LYS A 338 18.52 -3.89 -4.24
C LYS A 338 17.77 -5.21 -4.14
N ARG A 339 16.91 -5.34 -3.11
CA ARG A 339 16.06 -6.51 -2.94
C ARG A 339 14.80 -6.43 -3.80
N ALA A 340 14.35 -5.22 -4.11
CA ALA A 340 13.24 -4.95 -5.01
C ALA A 340 13.61 -3.87 -6.02
N GLU A 341 13.06 -3.99 -7.22
CA GLU A 341 13.17 -3.02 -8.30
C GLU A 341 11.89 -2.21 -8.43
N TYR A 342 12.03 -0.90 -8.68
CA TYR A 342 10.91 0.04 -8.77
C TYR A 342 10.89 0.65 -10.17
N HIS A 343 9.70 0.64 -10.79
CA HIS A 343 9.53 0.98 -12.20
C HIS A 343 8.43 2.03 -12.34
N LEU A 344 8.75 3.13 -13.01
CA LEU A 344 7.78 4.13 -13.39
C LEU A 344 6.88 3.60 -14.50
N ILE A 345 5.57 3.65 -14.27
CA ILE A 345 4.52 3.30 -15.23
C ILE A 345 3.64 4.52 -15.45
N THR A 346 3.55 5.00 -16.67
CA THR A 346 2.76 6.17 -17.03
C THR A 346 1.26 5.92 -16.97
N ASP A 347 0.47 7.00 -16.88
CA ASP A 347 -0.98 6.94 -16.90
C ASP A 347 -1.52 6.22 -18.15
N ASN A 348 -0.92 6.47 -19.31
CA ASN A 348 -1.30 5.80 -20.56
C ASN A 348 -1.03 4.30 -20.53
N GLU A 349 0.16 3.86 -20.06
CA GLU A 349 0.49 2.44 -19.91
C GLU A 349 -0.51 1.75 -18.95
N ALA A 350 -0.91 2.44 -17.87
CA ALA A 350 -1.89 1.91 -16.91
C ALA A 350 -3.30 1.78 -17.51
N ILE A 351 -3.76 2.76 -18.30
CA ILE A 351 -5.06 2.72 -18.99
C ILE A 351 -5.09 1.58 -20.03
N GLU A 352 -4.05 1.43 -20.83
CA GLU A 352 -3.92 0.32 -21.77
C GLU A 352 -4.02 -1.04 -21.06
N ALA A 353 -3.32 -1.18 -19.93
CA ALA A 353 -3.36 -2.42 -19.14
C ALA A 353 -4.72 -2.63 -18.45
N PHE A 354 -5.44 -1.58 -18.05
CA PHE A 354 -6.80 -1.63 -17.55
C PHE A 354 -7.74 -2.24 -18.60
N LYS A 355 -7.70 -1.70 -19.82
CA LYS A 355 -8.48 -2.20 -20.96
C LYS A 355 -8.10 -3.64 -21.30
N LEU A 356 -6.80 -3.93 -21.35
CA LEU A 356 -6.29 -5.25 -21.70
C LEU A 356 -6.78 -6.35 -20.75
N LEU A 357 -6.62 -6.18 -19.44
CA LEU A 357 -7.07 -7.19 -18.47
C LEU A 357 -8.59 -7.39 -18.52
N SER A 358 -9.34 -6.29 -18.67
CA SER A 358 -10.79 -6.34 -18.80
C SER A 358 -11.23 -7.15 -20.01
N HIS A 359 -10.60 -6.95 -21.17
CA HIS A 359 -10.94 -7.65 -22.42
C HIS A 359 -10.45 -9.11 -22.45
N LEU A 360 -9.28 -9.39 -21.83
CA LEU A 360 -8.72 -10.73 -21.89
C LEU A 360 -9.31 -11.66 -20.83
N GLU A 361 -9.49 -11.19 -19.62
CA GLU A 361 -9.88 -12.05 -18.49
C GLU A 361 -11.29 -11.77 -17.96
N GLY A 362 -11.98 -10.73 -18.46
CA GLY A 362 -13.26 -10.29 -17.90
C GLY A 362 -13.13 -9.74 -16.46
N ILE A 363 -11.94 -9.27 -16.11
CA ILE A 363 -11.62 -8.71 -14.79
C ILE A 363 -11.35 -7.23 -14.96
N ILE A 364 -12.17 -6.38 -14.37
CA ILE A 364 -11.98 -4.93 -14.37
C ILE A 364 -11.12 -4.58 -13.14
N PRO A 365 -9.81 -4.31 -13.31
CA PRO A 365 -8.93 -3.98 -12.20
C PRO A 365 -9.15 -2.53 -11.76
N ALA A 366 -8.80 -2.18 -10.52
CA ALA A 366 -8.59 -0.77 -10.20
C ALA A 366 -7.45 -0.20 -11.06
N VAL A 367 -7.53 1.09 -11.42
CA VAL A 367 -6.46 1.75 -12.21
C VAL A 367 -5.11 1.66 -11.48
N GLU A 368 -5.13 1.68 -10.16
CA GLU A 368 -3.92 1.39 -9.34
C GLU A 368 -3.31 0.04 -9.71
N SER A 369 -4.11 -1.01 -9.71
CA SER A 369 -3.65 -2.40 -9.97
C SER A 369 -3.19 -2.58 -11.41
N SER A 370 -3.73 -1.80 -12.34
CA SER A 370 -3.37 -1.84 -13.76
C SER A 370 -1.90 -1.48 -14.01
N HIS A 371 -1.29 -0.66 -13.14
CA HIS A 371 0.15 -0.37 -13.20
C HIS A 371 1.00 -1.65 -13.09
N ALA A 372 0.61 -2.60 -12.22
CA ALA A 372 1.34 -3.87 -12.11
C ALA A 372 1.14 -4.76 -13.35
N ILE A 373 -0.01 -4.69 -14.02
CA ILE A 373 -0.24 -5.40 -15.29
C ILE A 373 0.58 -4.77 -16.41
N ALA A 374 0.64 -3.44 -16.49
CA ALA A 374 1.49 -2.72 -17.44
C ALA A 374 2.98 -3.08 -17.26
N LEU A 375 3.44 -3.13 -15.99
CA LEU A 375 4.79 -3.56 -15.66
C LEU A 375 5.06 -4.99 -16.16
N ALA A 376 4.11 -5.91 -15.94
CA ALA A 376 4.25 -7.29 -16.42
C ALA A 376 4.41 -7.36 -17.94
N GLN A 377 3.64 -6.58 -18.71
CA GLN A 377 3.81 -6.49 -20.16
C GLN A 377 5.22 -5.98 -20.56
N LYS A 378 5.79 -5.08 -19.75
CA LYS A 378 7.08 -4.45 -20.01
C LYS A 378 8.26 -5.38 -19.74
N ILE A 379 8.23 -6.13 -18.63
CA ILE A 379 9.40 -6.91 -18.16
C ILE A 379 9.29 -8.42 -18.42
N LEU A 380 8.08 -8.96 -18.64
CA LEU A 380 7.86 -10.40 -18.80
C LEU A 380 7.52 -10.81 -20.24
N LYS A 381 7.53 -9.89 -21.19
CA LYS A 381 7.17 -10.17 -22.58
C LYS A 381 8.06 -11.25 -23.18
N ASN A 382 7.42 -12.33 -23.72
CA ASN A 382 8.09 -13.47 -24.39
C ASN A 382 9.11 -14.19 -23.49
N LYS A 383 8.77 -14.39 -22.20
CA LYS A 383 9.56 -15.19 -21.25
C LYS A 383 8.78 -16.42 -20.79
N PRO A 384 8.58 -17.43 -21.66
CA PRO A 384 7.67 -18.56 -21.40
C PRO A 384 8.09 -19.44 -20.23
N GLU A 385 9.38 -19.45 -19.87
CA GLU A 385 9.92 -20.18 -18.72
C GLU A 385 9.61 -19.54 -17.37
N GLN A 386 9.24 -18.27 -17.37
CA GLN A 386 8.99 -17.53 -16.13
C GLN A 386 7.54 -17.66 -15.68
N ILE A 387 7.35 -17.83 -14.37
CA ILE A 387 6.06 -17.87 -13.72
C ILE A 387 6.00 -16.77 -12.67
N SER A 388 4.99 -15.90 -12.76
CA SER A 388 4.91 -14.69 -11.96
C SER A 388 3.59 -14.56 -11.22
N ILE A 389 3.62 -13.93 -10.04
CA ILE A 389 2.43 -13.53 -9.28
C ILE A 389 2.29 -12.01 -9.35
N ILE A 390 1.12 -11.53 -9.78
CA ILE A 390 0.74 -10.12 -9.73
C ILE A 390 -0.30 -9.94 -8.63
N ASN A 391 -0.08 -8.97 -7.72
CA ASN A 391 -1.09 -8.60 -6.73
C ASN A 391 -2.16 -7.72 -7.38
N LEU A 392 -3.34 -8.27 -7.63
CA LEU A 392 -4.49 -7.52 -8.10
C LEU A 392 -5.18 -6.87 -6.91
N SER A 393 -4.66 -5.72 -6.49
CA SER A 393 -4.87 -5.10 -5.19
C SER A 393 -6.29 -4.55 -4.96
N GLY A 394 -7.03 -4.28 -6.04
CA GLY A 394 -8.40 -3.77 -5.96
C GLY A 394 -9.15 -3.86 -7.27
N ARG A 395 -10.49 -3.80 -7.21
CA ARG A 395 -11.39 -3.83 -8.37
C ARG A 395 -11.70 -2.44 -8.90
N GLY A 396 -12.04 -2.36 -10.18
CA GLY A 396 -12.19 -1.14 -10.94
C GLY A 396 -13.60 -0.57 -11.06
N ASP A 397 -14.60 -1.09 -10.33
CA ASP A 397 -15.99 -0.56 -10.41
C ASP A 397 -16.03 0.97 -10.16
N LYS A 398 -15.16 1.47 -9.28
CA LYS A 398 -15.03 2.90 -8.98
C LYS A 398 -14.47 3.73 -10.14
N ASP A 399 -13.88 3.09 -11.14
CA ASP A 399 -13.16 3.74 -12.24
C ASP A 399 -13.91 3.67 -13.58
N VAL A 400 -14.96 2.84 -13.69
CA VAL A 400 -15.71 2.62 -14.96
C VAL A 400 -16.45 3.87 -15.46
N GLU A 401 -16.91 4.75 -14.55
CA GLU A 401 -17.61 5.99 -14.91
C GLU A 401 -16.64 7.12 -15.28
N ARG A 402 -15.35 6.90 -15.11
CA ARG A 402 -14.32 7.85 -15.52
C ARG A 402 -14.10 7.72 -17.02
N ASP A 403 -13.89 8.82 -17.69
CA ASP A 403 -13.61 8.84 -19.14
C ASP A 403 -12.20 8.27 -19.42
N LEU A 404 -12.05 6.96 -19.18
CA LEU A 404 -10.82 6.19 -19.42
C LEU A 404 -10.86 5.46 -20.78
N MET A 405 -11.97 5.57 -21.52
CA MET A 405 -12.21 4.81 -22.73
C MET A 405 -11.92 5.61 -24.01
N THR A 406 -11.85 6.92 -23.88
CA THR A 406 -11.39 7.84 -24.93
C THR A 406 -9.89 8.04 -24.87
#